data_b55278bc70e9a9109fc14b1a74af310a
#
_entry.id   b55278bc70e9a9109fc14b1a74af310a
#
_cell.length_a   1.000
_cell.length_b   1.000
_cell.length_c   1.000
_cell.angle_alpha   90.00
_cell.angle_beta   90.00
_cell.angle_gamma   90.00
#
_symmetry.space_group_name_H-M   'P 1'
#
loop_
_entity.id
_entity.type
_entity.pdbx_description
1 polymer ?
#
loop_
_entity_poly.entity_id
_entity_poly.type
_entity_poly.pdbx_seq_one_letter_code
_entity_poly.pdbx_strand_id
1 'polypeptide(L)'
;MNKFKYLLLAASLFASSAVFTSCDDGDDDNTANPAEEVVKASKKHDTAILLCTFGSTFKESIKTYDATLADFQNAFPDADIYLSFTSRTCVNRVEAETGIARYQPDLWLQALGNAGYKKVAVQSLHIIPGEEYLSLMNTDVKKKFMIESFPSVQVVKSPCLVYDKEDV
;
A
#
# COMPACT_ATOMS: atom_id res chain seq x y z
N MET A 1 -44.46 32.63 -7.97
CA MET A 1 -44.00 33.98 -8.39
C MET A 1 -42.56 34.14 -7.96
N ASN A 2 -41.67 34.12 -8.95
CA ASN A 2 -40.54 35.01 -9.16
C ASN A 2 -39.45 35.00 -8.07
N LYS A 3 -38.15 34.95 -8.37
CA LYS A 3 -37.36 35.25 -9.57
C LYS A 3 -35.98 34.64 -9.45
N PHE A 4 -35.54 34.08 -10.54
CA PHE A 4 -34.17 33.96 -10.99
C PHE A 4 -33.32 35.20 -10.67
N LYS A 5 -32.07 34.99 -10.22
CA LYS A 5 -30.96 35.85 -10.61
C LYS A 5 -29.71 35.04 -10.87
N TYR A 6 -29.39 35.05 -12.15
CA TYR A 6 -28.10 34.67 -12.70
C TYR A 6 -27.02 35.57 -12.15
N LEU A 7 -25.86 35.03 -11.87
CA LEU A 7 -24.64 35.80 -11.91
C LEU A 7 -23.61 35.07 -12.79
N LEU A 8 -23.37 35.76 -13.89
CA LEU A 8 -22.40 35.41 -14.91
C LEU A 8 -20.96 35.63 -14.45
N LEU A 9 -20.11 34.67 -14.81
CA LEU A 9 -18.91 34.84 -15.65
C LEU A 9 -17.72 35.63 -15.12
N ALA A 10 -16.63 34.96 -14.95
CA ALA A 10 -15.35 35.46 -15.44
C ALA A 10 -14.49 34.27 -15.91
N ALA A 11 -14.47 34.11 -17.23
CA ALA A 11 -13.48 33.30 -17.91
C ALA A 11 -12.15 34.07 -17.90
N SER A 12 -11.14 33.54 -17.27
CA SER A 12 -9.75 33.94 -17.51
C SER A 12 -9.02 32.79 -18.18
N LEU A 13 -8.79 33.00 -19.48
CA LEU A 13 -7.81 32.23 -20.24
C LEU A 13 -6.43 32.45 -19.64
N PHE A 14 -5.86 31.42 -19.09
CA PHE A 14 -4.40 31.34 -18.94
C PHE A 14 -3.86 30.32 -19.95
N ALA A 15 -3.27 30.89 -20.98
CA ALA A 15 -2.39 30.15 -21.87
C ALA A 15 -1.16 29.74 -21.08
N SER A 16 -1.05 28.45 -20.70
CA SER A 16 0.15 27.88 -20.14
C SER A 16 0.95 27.25 -21.25
N SER A 17 2.05 27.88 -21.58
CA SER A 17 3.12 27.36 -22.41
C SER A 17 3.61 26.03 -21.83
N ALA A 18 3.49 24.96 -22.63
CA ALA A 18 4.12 23.69 -22.35
C ALA A 18 5.64 23.87 -22.43
N VAL A 19 6.28 23.88 -21.29
CA VAL A 19 7.73 23.69 -21.20
C VAL A 19 7.97 22.20 -21.14
N PHE A 20 8.42 21.64 -22.25
CA PHE A 20 9.04 20.32 -22.26
C PHE A 20 10.38 20.45 -21.54
N THR A 21 10.43 20.04 -20.28
CA THR A 21 11.69 19.85 -19.59
C THR A 21 12.10 18.40 -19.77
N SER A 22 13.26 18.27 -20.34
CA SER A 22 14.07 17.08 -20.54
C SER A 22 14.16 16.24 -19.27
N CYS A 23 14.19 14.92 -19.44
CA CYS A 23 14.56 13.95 -18.41
C CYS A 23 15.95 14.32 -17.88
N ASP A 24 16.02 14.69 -16.63
CA ASP A 24 17.24 14.67 -15.84
C ASP A 24 17.02 13.63 -14.74
N ASP A 25 17.88 12.62 -14.73
CA ASP A 25 17.92 11.57 -13.71
C ASP A 25 18.46 12.18 -12.40
N GLY A 26 17.63 12.94 -11.73
CA GLY A 26 17.86 13.47 -10.40
C GLY A 26 16.80 12.93 -9.46
N ASP A 27 17.21 12.02 -8.57
CA ASP A 27 16.45 11.58 -7.40
C ASP A 27 16.13 12.77 -6.47
N ASP A 28 15.14 13.59 -6.83
CA ASP A 28 14.47 14.51 -5.92
C ASP A 28 13.08 13.91 -5.60
N ASP A 29 13.10 12.80 -4.85
CA ASP A 29 11.92 12.09 -4.40
C ASP A 29 11.31 12.76 -3.15
N ASN A 30 10.78 13.97 -3.34
CA ASN A 30 9.93 14.64 -2.35
C ASN A 30 8.44 14.44 -2.67
N THR A 31 8.09 13.30 -3.25
CA THR A 31 6.69 12.89 -3.38
C THR A 31 6.24 12.29 -2.05
N ALA A 32 5.30 12.97 -1.38
CA ALA A 32 4.70 12.47 -0.14
C ALA A 32 4.21 11.04 -0.34
N ASN A 33 4.55 10.14 0.59
CA ASN A 33 4.13 8.74 0.54
C ASN A 33 2.59 8.66 0.64
N PRO A 34 1.87 8.27 -0.41
CA PRO A 34 0.40 8.30 -0.40
C PRO A 34 -0.21 7.30 0.61
N ALA A 35 0.51 6.28 1.03
CA ALA A 35 0.06 5.36 2.08
C ALA A 35 -0.04 6.04 3.46
N GLU A 36 0.72 7.10 3.70
CA GLU A 36 0.69 7.82 4.99
C GLU A 36 -0.67 8.44 5.28
N GLU A 37 -1.32 9.03 4.28
CA GLU A 37 -2.65 9.61 4.46
C GLU A 37 -3.69 8.54 4.81
N VAL A 38 -3.60 7.37 4.18
CA VAL A 38 -4.49 6.24 4.48
C VAL A 38 -4.27 5.73 5.89
N VAL A 39 -3.01 5.53 6.28
CA VAL A 39 -2.64 5.07 7.63
C VAL A 39 -3.08 6.08 8.68
N LYS A 40 -2.82 7.36 8.47
CA LYS A 40 -3.21 8.45 9.38
C LYS A 40 -4.71 8.53 9.59
N ALA A 41 -5.50 8.32 8.53
CA ALA A 41 -6.96 8.35 8.59
C ALA A 41 -7.56 7.09 9.25
N SER A 42 -6.88 5.93 9.18
CA SER A 42 -7.42 4.63 9.58
C SER A 42 -6.83 4.07 10.88
N LYS A 43 -5.71 4.60 11.38
CA LYS A 43 -5.04 4.10 12.59
C LYS A 43 -5.93 4.16 13.82
N LYS A 44 -6.10 3.03 14.49
CA LYS A 44 -6.86 2.88 15.74
C LYS A 44 -6.07 2.17 16.83
N HIS A 45 -5.07 1.36 16.46
CA HIS A 45 -4.34 0.48 17.35
C HIS A 45 -2.83 0.74 17.30
N ASP A 46 -2.07 0.16 18.22
CA ASP A 46 -0.60 0.17 18.21
C ASP A 46 0.00 -0.99 17.42
N THR A 47 -0.86 -1.90 16.94
CA THR A 47 -0.49 -3.08 16.17
C THR A 47 -1.08 -2.97 14.76
N ALA A 48 -0.27 -3.23 13.74
CA ALA A 48 -0.70 -3.37 12.36
C ALA A 48 -0.39 -4.76 11.82
N ILE A 49 -1.25 -5.25 10.93
CA ILE A 49 -1.01 -6.44 10.12
C ILE A 49 -1.02 -6.01 8.65
N LEU A 50 0.10 -6.21 7.97
CA LEU A 50 0.24 -5.97 6.54
C LEU A 50 0.14 -7.29 5.80
N LEU A 51 -0.97 -7.49 5.09
CA LEU A 51 -1.18 -8.63 4.20
C LEU A 51 -0.48 -8.34 2.88
N CYS A 52 0.45 -9.18 2.46
CA CYS A 52 1.21 -9.01 1.23
C CYS A 52 0.94 -10.14 0.26
N THR A 53 0.43 -9.82 -0.91
CA THR A 53 0.19 -10.76 -2.01
C THR A 53 0.83 -10.25 -3.30
N PHE A 54 1.07 -11.15 -4.27
CA PHE A 54 1.52 -10.73 -5.59
C PHE A 54 0.57 -9.69 -6.22
N GLY A 55 -0.73 -9.87 -6.01
CA GLY A 55 -1.77 -9.06 -6.61
C GLY A 55 -2.36 -9.68 -7.87
N SER A 56 -3.44 -9.09 -8.35
CA SER A 56 -4.13 -9.50 -9.59
C SER A 56 -4.93 -8.33 -10.15
N THR A 57 -5.14 -8.33 -11.45
CA THR A 57 -6.02 -7.40 -12.15
C THR A 57 -7.40 -8.01 -12.44
N PHE A 58 -7.61 -9.28 -12.17
CA PHE A 58 -8.88 -9.95 -12.37
C PHE A 58 -9.88 -9.60 -11.25
N LYS A 59 -11.07 -9.17 -11.61
CA LYS A 59 -12.11 -8.73 -10.67
C LYS A 59 -12.44 -9.76 -9.60
N GLU A 60 -12.49 -11.04 -9.95
CA GLU A 60 -12.79 -12.12 -9.00
C GLU A 60 -11.66 -12.31 -7.99
N SER A 61 -10.40 -12.19 -8.42
CA SER A 61 -9.26 -12.22 -7.51
C SER A 61 -9.25 -11.02 -6.56
N ILE A 62 -9.62 -9.83 -7.04
CA ILE A 62 -9.73 -8.63 -6.22
C ILE A 62 -10.77 -8.83 -5.12
N LYS A 63 -11.95 -9.37 -5.46
CA LYS A 63 -12.98 -9.71 -4.46
C LYS A 63 -12.48 -10.70 -3.40
N THR A 64 -11.69 -11.68 -3.82
CA THR A 64 -11.09 -12.65 -2.88
C THR A 64 -10.13 -11.97 -1.92
N TYR A 65 -9.30 -11.05 -2.41
CA TYR A 65 -8.40 -10.29 -1.53
C TYR A 65 -9.17 -9.38 -0.57
N ASP A 66 -10.25 -8.73 -1.02
CA ASP A 66 -11.10 -7.90 -0.17
C ASP A 66 -11.83 -8.75 0.90
N ALA A 67 -12.28 -9.95 0.55
CA ALA A 67 -12.84 -10.89 1.51
C ALA A 67 -11.80 -11.34 2.53
N THR A 68 -10.59 -11.68 2.08
CA THR A 68 -9.47 -12.04 2.98
C THR A 68 -9.14 -10.89 3.93
N LEU A 69 -9.10 -9.65 3.44
CA LEU A 69 -8.90 -8.47 4.29
C LEU A 69 -9.98 -8.38 5.37
N ALA A 70 -11.24 -8.56 5.00
CA ALA A 70 -12.37 -8.54 5.95
C ALA A 70 -12.28 -9.67 6.98
N ASP A 71 -11.88 -10.88 6.58
CA ASP A 71 -11.68 -12.01 7.49
C ASP A 71 -10.58 -11.71 8.52
N PHE A 72 -9.47 -11.11 8.11
CA PHE A 72 -8.42 -10.68 9.03
C PHE A 72 -8.88 -9.57 9.97
N GLN A 73 -9.65 -8.59 9.48
CA GLN A 73 -10.24 -7.55 10.33
C GLN A 73 -11.15 -8.13 11.41
N ASN A 74 -11.94 -9.14 11.07
CA ASN A 74 -12.81 -9.85 12.03
C ASN A 74 -12.01 -10.71 13.02
N ALA A 75 -10.95 -11.37 12.56
CA ALA A 75 -10.12 -12.26 13.39
C ALA A 75 -9.20 -11.51 14.35
N PHE A 76 -8.77 -10.29 13.98
CA PHE A 76 -7.84 -9.47 14.75
C PHE A 76 -8.40 -8.08 15.04
N PRO A 77 -9.45 -7.96 15.87
CA PRO A 77 -10.15 -6.70 16.14
C PRO A 77 -9.27 -5.64 16.83
N ASP A 78 -8.16 -6.04 17.45
CA ASP A 78 -7.22 -5.16 18.15
C ASP A 78 -6.01 -4.77 17.29
N ALA A 79 -6.08 -4.98 15.98
CA ALA A 79 -5.05 -4.60 15.02
C ALA A 79 -5.65 -3.86 13.81
N ASP A 80 -4.87 -2.95 13.25
CA ASP A 80 -5.22 -2.32 11.96
C ASP A 80 -4.69 -3.19 10.82
N ILE A 81 -5.55 -3.50 9.85
CA ILE A 81 -5.24 -4.44 8.78
C ILE A 81 -5.11 -3.69 7.45
N TYR A 82 -4.01 -3.92 6.75
CA TYR A 82 -3.71 -3.32 5.46
C TYR A 82 -3.41 -4.40 4.41
N LEU A 83 -3.71 -4.11 3.15
CA LEU A 83 -3.46 -5.02 2.04
C LEU A 83 -2.50 -4.38 1.03
N SER A 84 -1.45 -5.10 0.71
CA SER A 84 -0.38 -4.69 -0.19
C SER A 84 -0.23 -5.65 -1.37
N PHE A 85 0.08 -5.11 -2.54
CA PHE A 85 0.47 -5.88 -3.72
C PHE A 85 1.97 -5.71 -3.97
N THR A 86 2.71 -6.81 -4.15
CA THR A 86 4.14 -6.76 -4.45
C THR A 86 4.43 -6.47 -5.92
N SER A 87 3.53 -6.84 -6.83
CA SER A 87 3.66 -6.57 -8.26
C SER A 87 3.28 -5.12 -8.61
N ARG A 88 4.26 -4.31 -9.05
CA ARG A 88 4.04 -2.94 -9.55
C ARG A 88 3.01 -2.88 -10.67
N THR A 89 3.05 -3.85 -11.57
CA THR A 89 2.09 -3.91 -12.68
C THR A 89 0.67 -4.08 -12.17
N CYS A 90 0.46 -4.92 -11.16
CA CYS A 90 -0.86 -5.10 -10.56
C CYS A 90 -1.32 -3.85 -9.80
N VAL A 91 -0.44 -3.20 -9.05
CA VAL A 91 -0.74 -1.93 -8.35
C VAL A 91 -1.26 -0.89 -9.33
N ASN A 92 -0.45 -0.56 -10.35
CA ASN A 92 -0.78 0.50 -11.31
C ASN A 92 -2.07 0.22 -12.10
N ARG A 93 -2.30 -1.04 -12.50
CA ARG A 93 -3.50 -1.41 -13.26
C ARG A 93 -4.76 -1.38 -12.41
N VAL A 94 -4.70 -1.92 -11.20
CA VAL A 94 -5.86 -1.91 -10.29
C VAL A 94 -6.25 -0.50 -9.92
N GLU A 95 -5.30 0.36 -9.63
CA GLU A 95 -5.56 1.76 -9.35
C GLU A 95 -6.20 2.48 -10.54
N ALA A 96 -5.66 2.28 -11.76
CA ALA A 96 -6.21 2.88 -12.97
C ALA A 96 -7.63 2.39 -13.30
N GLU A 97 -7.95 1.12 -13.03
CA GLU A 97 -9.25 0.52 -13.36
C GLU A 97 -10.32 0.72 -12.29
N THR A 98 -9.92 0.80 -11.02
CA THR A 98 -10.86 0.79 -9.88
C THR A 98 -10.83 2.04 -9.01
N GLY A 99 -9.78 2.86 -9.15
CA GLY A 99 -9.51 3.98 -8.24
C GLY A 99 -9.08 3.54 -6.83
N ILE A 100 -8.87 2.23 -6.60
CA ILE A 100 -8.46 1.69 -5.30
C ILE A 100 -6.95 1.49 -5.31
N ALA A 101 -6.24 2.26 -4.51
CA ALA A 101 -4.82 2.11 -4.34
C ALA A 101 -4.46 0.87 -3.51
N ARG A 102 -3.52 0.07 -4.02
CA ARG A 102 -2.96 -1.12 -3.37
C ARG A 102 -1.45 -0.96 -3.30
N TYR A 103 -1.00 0.01 -2.52
CA TYR A 103 0.41 0.40 -2.48
C TYR A 103 1.35 -0.79 -2.26
N GLN A 104 2.60 -0.62 -2.70
CA GLN A 104 3.66 -1.59 -2.50
C GLN A 104 4.05 -1.71 -1.02
N PRO A 105 4.68 -2.83 -0.62
CA PRO A 105 5.02 -3.09 0.77
C PRO A 105 5.94 -2.04 1.40
N ASP A 106 6.90 -1.51 0.65
CA ASP A 106 7.83 -0.48 1.11
C ASP A 106 7.10 0.82 1.50
N LEU A 107 6.13 1.27 0.70
CA LEU A 107 5.32 2.45 1.01
C LEU A 107 4.45 2.23 2.26
N TRP A 108 3.80 1.06 2.36
CA TRP A 108 3.03 0.73 3.56
C TRP A 108 3.89 0.66 4.80
N LEU A 109 5.04 -0.05 4.75
CA LEU A 109 5.93 -0.19 5.90
C LEU A 109 6.46 1.15 6.37
N GLN A 110 6.85 2.03 5.45
CA GLN A 110 7.27 3.38 5.79
C GLN A 110 6.14 4.18 6.46
N ALA A 111 4.93 4.12 5.91
CA ALA A 111 3.77 4.79 6.49
C ALA A 111 3.43 4.25 7.90
N LEU A 112 3.49 2.93 8.10
CA LEU A 112 3.26 2.31 9.41
C LEU A 112 4.31 2.75 10.44
N GLY A 113 5.58 2.78 10.04
CA GLY A 113 6.67 3.26 10.89
C GLY A 113 6.50 4.73 11.28
N ASN A 114 6.24 5.59 10.30
CA ASN A 114 6.03 7.03 10.51
C ASN A 114 4.79 7.30 11.38
N ALA A 115 3.75 6.49 11.27
CA ALA A 115 2.57 6.58 12.12
C ALA A 115 2.80 6.08 13.56
N GLY A 116 3.99 5.53 13.88
CA GLY A 116 4.37 5.12 15.23
C GLY A 116 3.67 3.83 15.69
N TYR A 117 3.45 2.87 14.80
CA TYR A 117 3.06 1.53 15.22
C TYR A 117 4.18 0.88 16.03
N LYS A 118 3.82 0.23 17.13
CA LYS A 118 4.77 -0.47 18.00
C LYS A 118 5.06 -1.89 17.53
N LYS A 119 4.05 -2.51 16.90
CA LYS A 119 4.11 -3.88 16.40
C LYS A 119 3.59 -3.93 14.98
N VAL A 120 4.33 -4.59 14.10
CA VAL A 120 3.93 -4.83 12.72
C VAL A 120 4.09 -6.31 12.40
N ALA A 121 3.00 -6.97 12.04
CA ALA A 121 3.04 -8.31 11.48
C ALA A 121 2.96 -8.22 9.96
N VAL A 122 3.90 -8.85 9.26
CA VAL A 122 3.87 -8.95 7.80
C VAL A 122 3.46 -10.38 7.44
N GLN A 123 2.21 -10.52 7.00
CA GLN A 123 1.62 -11.79 6.60
C GLN A 123 1.74 -11.96 5.10
N SER A 124 2.59 -12.88 4.67
CA SER A 124 2.66 -13.24 3.26
C SER A 124 1.47 -14.12 2.86
N LEU A 125 0.86 -13.78 1.74
CA LEU A 125 -0.14 -14.57 1.03
C LEU A 125 0.42 -15.15 -0.28
N HIS A 126 1.75 -15.10 -0.47
CA HIS A 126 2.42 -15.78 -1.58
C HIS A 126 2.35 -17.29 -1.36
N ILE A 127 2.10 -18.02 -2.45
CA ILE A 127 1.96 -19.49 -2.37
C ILE A 127 3.33 -20.12 -2.11
N ILE A 128 4.36 -19.70 -2.88
CA ILE A 128 5.70 -20.27 -2.85
C ILE A 128 6.77 -19.18 -2.59
N PRO A 129 7.98 -19.54 -2.18
CA PRO A 129 9.06 -18.60 -1.91
C PRO A 129 9.75 -18.11 -3.20
N GLY A 130 8.98 -17.47 -4.09
CA GLY A 130 9.50 -16.83 -5.32
C GLY A 130 10.19 -15.49 -5.05
N GLU A 131 10.67 -14.84 -6.13
CA GLU A 131 11.43 -13.58 -6.07
C GLU A 131 10.70 -12.47 -5.31
N GLU A 132 9.39 -12.31 -5.54
CA GLU A 132 8.57 -11.29 -4.88
C GLU A 132 8.52 -11.52 -3.35
N TYR A 133 8.35 -12.78 -2.92
CA TYR A 133 8.39 -13.11 -1.49
C TYR A 133 9.78 -12.86 -0.89
N LEU A 134 10.84 -13.26 -1.58
CA LEU A 134 12.21 -13.07 -1.10
C LEU A 134 12.58 -11.59 -1.03
N SER A 135 12.18 -10.78 -2.02
CA SER A 135 12.35 -9.34 -2.02
C SER A 135 11.60 -8.69 -0.85
N LEU A 136 10.32 -9.03 -0.68
CA LEU A 136 9.52 -8.57 0.45
C LEU A 136 10.22 -8.83 1.78
N MET A 137 10.58 -10.10 2.06
CA MET A 137 11.07 -10.49 3.38
C MET A 137 12.49 -10.04 3.68
N ASN A 138 13.37 -10.02 2.68
CA ASN A 138 14.79 -9.70 2.88
C ASN A 138 15.09 -8.21 2.64
N THR A 139 14.47 -7.60 1.65
CA THR A 139 14.74 -6.22 1.28
C THR A 139 13.80 -5.27 2.00
N ASP A 140 12.49 -5.34 1.75
CA ASP A 140 11.55 -4.34 2.27
C ASP A 140 11.39 -4.47 3.78
N VAL A 141 11.15 -5.69 4.28
CA VAL A 141 10.94 -5.91 5.72
C VAL A 141 12.26 -5.89 6.49
N LYS A 142 13.19 -6.80 6.17
CA LYS A 142 14.40 -6.97 7.00
C LYS A 142 15.37 -5.81 6.85
N LYS A 143 15.78 -5.49 5.62
CA LYS A 143 16.81 -4.49 5.38
C LYS A 143 16.27 -3.08 5.60
N LYS A 144 15.31 -2.65 4.78
CA LYS A 144 14.82 -1.27 4.78
C LYS A 144 14.05 -0.92 6.06
N PHE A 145 13.04 -1.73 6.42
CA PHE A 145 12.16 -1.39 7.53
C PHE A 145 12.83 -1.64 8.89
N MET A 146 13.24 -2.90 9.18
CA MET A 146 13.73 -3.27 10.51
C MET A 146 15.12 -2.72 10.82
N ILE A 147 16.03 -2.69 9.84
CA ILE A 147 17.43 -2.33 10.10
C ILE A 147 17.68 -0.84 9.85
N GLU A 148 17.25 -0.34 8.70
CA GLU A 148 17.62 1.01 8.26
C GLU A 148 16.68 2.10 8.83
N SER A 149 15.35 1.86 8.85
CA SER A 149 14.38 2.93 9.12
C SER A 149 13.75 2.87 10.51
N PHE A 150 13.28 1.70 10.95
CA PHE A 150 12.48 1.57 12.18
C PHE A 150 12.94 0.44 13.09
N PRO A 151 14.18 0.47 13.61
CA PRO A 151 14.74 -0.63 14.42
C PRO A 151 14.05 -0.84 15.77
N SER A 152 13.25 0.11 16.25
CA SER A 152 12.49 0.00 17.50
C SER A 152 11.13 -0.68 17.35
N VAL A 153 10.64 -0.85 16.11
CA VAL A 153 9.36 -1.52 15.87
C VAL A 153 9.52 -3.03 16.01
N GLN A 154 8.63 -3.64 16.78
CA GLN A 154 8.59 -5.10 16.89
C GLN A 154 7.96 -5.69 15.64
N VAL A 155 8.71 -6.50 14.89
CA VAL A 155 8.25 -7.08 13.62
C VAL A 155 8.15 -8.60 13.71
N VAL A 156 7.01 -9.13 13.23
CA VAL A 156 6.78 -10.55 13.02
C VAL A 156 6.59 -10.80 11.53
N LYS A 157 7.21 -11.84 10.98
CA LYS A 157 7.12 -12.23 9.56
C LYS A 157 6.57 -13.62 9.43
N SER A 158 5.57 -13.83 8.58
CA SER A 158 5.12 -15.18 8.24
C SER A 158 5.95 -15.78 7.08
N PRO A 159 6.06 -17.11 6.99
CA PRO A 159 6.47 -17.77 5.75
C PRO A 159 5.45 -17.53 4.62
N CYS A 160 5.76 -17.97 3.41
CA CYS A 160 4.75 -18.14 2.36
C CYS A 160 3.84 -19.33 2.68
N LEU A 161 2.73 -19.51 1.94
CA LEU A 161 1.70 -20.49 2.28
C LEU A 161 2.17 -21.94 2.13
N VAL A 162 3.05 -22.19 1.18
CA VAL A 162 3.69 -23.50 0.97
C VAL A 162 5.20 -23.32 1.05
N TYR A 163 5.73 -23.48 2.25
CA TYR A 163 7.15 -23.23 2.52
C TYR A 163 7.93 -24.54 2.71
N ASP A 164 7.37 -25.48 3.45
CA ASP A 164 7.95 -26.76 3.77
C ASP A 164 7.18 -27.92 3.12
N LYS A 165 7.77 -29.13 3.15
CA LYS A 165 7.13 -30.34 2.60
C LYS A 165 5.87 -30.75 3.36
N GLU A 166 5.79 -30.37 4.62
CA GLU A 166 4.64 -30.62 5.47
C GLU A 166 3.43 -29.73 5.13
N ASP A 167 3.63 -28.65 4.34
CA ASP A 167 2.56 -27.75 3.91
C ASP A 167 1.75 -28.30 2.71
N VAL A 168 2.13 -29.47 2.14
CA VAL A 168 1.50 -30.11 0.96
C VAL A 168 0.76 -31.41 1.39
#